data_f55e802ff55722b1474663ac2fa519f8
#
_entry.id   f55e802ff55722b1474663ac2fa519f8
#
_cell.length_a   1.000
_cell.length_b   1.000
_cell.length_c   1.000
_cell.angle_alpha   90.00
_cell.angle_beta   90.00
_cell.angle_gamma   90.00
#
_symmetry.space_group_name_H-M   'P 1'
#
loop_
_entity.id
_entity.type
_entity.pdbx_description
1 polymer ?
#
loop_
_entity_poly.entity_id
_entity_poly.type
_entity_poly.pdbx_seq_one_letter_code
_entity_poly.pdbx_strand_id
1 'polypeptide(L)'
;MRYTGLIEKYRDRLPVGDKTRLISLGEGNTPLIRLENIPCEMGTQVELYIKYEGLNPTGSFKDRGMTMAVTKAVESGSKAIICASTGNTSAAAAALSLIHI
;
A
#
# COMPACT_ATOMS: atom_id res chain seq x y z
N MET A 1 -3.63 16.53 -10.06
CA MET A 1 -4.35 16.21 -8.80
C MET A 1 -3.37 15.54 -7.84
N ARG A 2 -3.41 15.94 -6.58
CA ARG A 2 -2.51 15.37 -5.58
C ARG A 2 -2.91 13.94 -5.22
N TYR A 3 -1.94 13.04 -5.19
CA TYR A 3 -2.15 11.67 -4.73
C TYR A 3 -2.29 11.63 -3.21
N THR A 4 -3.33 10.98 -2.71
CA THR A 4 -3.64 10.94 -1.28
C THR A 4 -3.77 9.51 -0.73
N GLY A 5 -3.40 8.51 -1.49
CA GLY A 5 -3.40 7.13 -1.06
C GLY A 5 -4.15 6.20 -1.99
N LEU A 6 -4.00 4.91 -1.72
CA LEU A 6 -4.52 3.86 -2.59
C LEU A 6 -6.05 3.84 -2.64
N ILE A 7 -6.69 3.92 -1.47
CA ILE A 7 -8.16 3.81 -1.42
C ILE A 7 -8.81 4.96 -2.16
N GLU A 8 -8.32 6.18 -1.97
CA GLU A 8 -8.87 7.33 -2.65
C GLU A 8 -8.74 7.21 -4.17
N LYS A 9 -7.59 6.70 -4.64
CA LYS A 9 -7.36 6.53 -6.07
C LYS A 9 -8.30 5.49 -6.69
N TYR A 10 -8.60 4.42 -5.97
CA TYR A 10 -9.41 3.30 -6.48
C TYR A 10 -10.76 3.19 -5.79
N ARG A 11 -11.26 4.28 -5.26
CA ARG A 11 -12.50 4.33 -4.48
C ARG A 11 -13.67 3.65 -5.18
N ASP A 12 -13.79 3.84 -6.48
CA ASP A 12 -14.87 3.28 -7.30
C ASP A 12 -14.78 1.75 -7.47
N ARG A 13 -13.66 1.16 -7.07
CA ARG A 13 -13.40 -0.29 -7.20
C ARG A 13 -13.25 -0.99 -5.86
N LEU A 14 -13.40 -0.26 -4.77
CA LEU A 14 -13.18 -0.78 -3.42
C LEU A 14 -14.47 -0.69 -2.61
N PRO A 15 -14.63 -1.57 -1.60
CA PRO A 15 -15.84 -1.60 -0.77
C PRO A 15 -15.84 -0.48 0.28
N VAL A 16 -15.81 0.75 -0.18
CA VAL A 16 -15.86 1.94 0.69
C VAL A 16 -16.97 2.87 0.22
N GLY A 17 -17.64 3.53 1.18
CA GLY A 17 -18.69 4.50 0.90
C GLY A 17 -18.24 5.92 1.20
N ASP A 18 -19.15 6.87 1.00
CA ASP A 18 -18.85 8.28 1.22
C ASP A 18 -18.55 8.61 2.69
N LYS A 19 -19.09 7.79 3.60
CA LYS A 19 -18.93 7.98 5.06
C LYS A 19 -17.79 7.15 5.63
N THR A 20 -17.14 6.31 4.83
CA THR A 20 -16.02 5.50 5.30
C THR A 20 -14.84 6.40 5.65
N ARG A 21 -14.35 6.29 6.87
CA ARG A 21 -13.12 6.99 7.28
C ARG A 21 -11.92 6.24 6.71
N LEU A 22 -11.23 6.85 5.79
CA LEU A 22 -10.06 6.23 5.16
C LEU A 22 -8.84 6.34 6.07
N ILE A 23 -8.21 5.22 6.34
CA ILE A 23 -6.96 5.16 7.10
C ILE A 23 -5.83 4.95 6.10
N SER A 24 -5.00 5.97 5.93
CA SER A 24 -3.97 5.96 4.87
C SER A 24 -2.70 6.67 5.32
N LEU A 25 -1.57 6.16 4.87
CA LEU A 25 -0.26 6.78 5.01
C LEU A 25 0.24 7.35 3.67
N GLY A 26 -0.64 7.43 2.65
CA GLY A 26 -0.26 7.83 1.31
C GLY A 26 0.39 6.70 0.51
N GLU A 27 0.13 5.47 0.88
CA GLU A 27 0.68 4.25 0.26
C GLU A 27 0.30 4.13 -1.22
N GLY A 28 1.09 3.37 -1.95
CA GLY A 28 0.93 3.23 -3.38
C GLY A 28 1.66 4.32 -4.16
N ASN A 29 1.29 4.52 -5.41
CA ASN A 29 1.93 5.46 -6.32
C ASN A 29 3.46 5.32 -6.35
N THR A 30 3.92 4.08 -6.17
CA THR A 30 5.35 3.77 -6.15
C THR A 30 5.96 3.95 -7.54
N PRO A 31 7.25 4.28 -7.62
CA PRO A 31 7.87 4.55 -8.91
C PRO A 31 7.95 3.31 -9.79
N LEU A 32 7.83 3.54 -11.09
CA LEU A 32 8.08 2.55 -12.11
C LEU A 32 9.44 2.88 -12.74
N ILE A 33 10.44 2.06 -12.46
CA ILE A 33 11.84 2.32 -12.83
C ILE A 33 12.23 1.45 -14.01
N ARG A 34 12.70 2.08 -15.09
CA ARG A 34 13.21 1.35 -16.22
C ARG A 34 14.60 0.77 -15.88
N LEU A 35 14.79 -0.50 -16.21
CA LEU A 35 16.06 -1.18 -16.05
C LEU A 35 16.79 -1.24 -17.41
N GLU A 36 18.05 -0.85 -17.42
CA GLU A 36 18.85 -0.85 -18.64
C GLU A 36 19.94 -1.92 -18.62
N ASN A 37 20.55 -2.14 -17.46
CA ASN A 37 21.70 -3.05 -17.36
C ASN A 37 21.32 -4.52 -17.53
N ILE A 38 20.22 -4.96 -16.90
CA ILE A 38 19.80 -6.36 -16.96
C ILE A 38 19.44 -6.79 -18.39
N PRO A 39 18.58 -6.05 -19.13
CA PRO A 39 18.33 -6.40 -20.52
C PRO A 39 19.58 -6.39 -21.39
N CYS A 40 20.47 -5.44 -21.15
CA CYS A 40 21.74 -5.36 -21.88
C CYS A 40 22.61 -6.58 -21.64
N GLU A 41 22.78 -7.00 -20.38
CA GLU A 41 23.57 -8.18 -20.03
C GLU A 41 22.95 -9.47 -20.56
N MET A 42 21.63 -9.53 -20.64
CA MET A 42 20.91 -10.68 -21.21
C MET A 42 20.93 -10.71 -22.74
N GLY A 43 21.44 -9.65 -23.37
CA GLY A 43 21.46 -9.55 -24.83
C GLY A 43 20.07 -9.45 -25.46
N THR A 44 19.12 -8.86 -24.77
CA THR A 44 17.73 -8.72 -25.23
C THR A 44 17.34 -7.25 -25.40
N GLN A 45 16.35 -7.01 -26.26
CA GLN A 45 15.78 -5.68 -26.47
C GLN A 45 14.46 -5.49 -25.71
N VAL A 46 14.15 -6.39 -24.79
CA VAL A 46 12.94 -6.29 -23.95
C VAL A 46 13.03 -5.05 -23.08
N GLU A 47 11.94 -4.30 -23.00
CA GLU A 47 11.82 -3.21 -22.04
C GLU A 47 11.43 -3.81 -20.68
N LEU A 48 12.28 -3.63 -19.68
CA LEU A 48 12.09 -4.17 -18.36
C LEU A 48 11.96 -3.03 -17.35
N TYR A 49 10.94 -3.12 -16.50
CA TYR A 49 10.66 -2.11 -15.47
C TYR A 49 10.47 -2.79 -14.12
N ILE A 50 10.85 -2.09 -13.06
CA ILE A 50 10.56 -2.48 -11.69
C ILE A 50 9.53 -1.53 -11.10
N LYS A 51 8.45 -2.07 -10.57
CA LYS A 51 7.52 -1.34 -9.70
C LYS A 51 8.09 -1.40 -8.28
N TYR A 52 8.69 -0.31 -7.81
CA TYR A 52 9.47 -0.33 -6.58
C TYR A 52 8.58 -0.17 -5.34
N GLU A 53 8.05 -1.29 -4.84
CA GLU A 53 7.17 -1.31 -3.67
C GLU A 53 7.90 -1.03 -2.34
N GLY A 54 9.22 -1.07 -2.32
CA GLY A 54 10.02 -0.68 -1.15
C GLY A 54 9.89 0.78 -0.76
N LEU A 55 9.35 1.62 -1.65
CA LEU A 55 9.10 3.03 -1.34
C LEU A 55 7.71 3.31 -0.78
N ASN A 56 6.94 2.27 -0.46
CA ASN A 56 5.76 2.46 0.39
C ASN A 56 6.16 2.94 1.78
N PRO A 57 5.25 3.60 2.53
CA PRO A 57 5.58 4.20 3.83
C PRO A 57 6.25 3.28 4.84
N THR A 58 5.89 1.99 4.91
CA THR A 58 6.56 1.04 5.81
C THR A 58 7.55 0.13 5.09
N GLY A 59 7.87 0.43 3.83
CA GLY A 59 8.93 -0.25 3.10
C GLY A 59 8.53 -1.51 2.37
N SER A 60 7.24 -1.82 2.25
CA SER A 60 6.78 -3.00 1.52
C SER A 60 5.41 -2.81 0.88
N PHE A 61 5.06 -3.74 -0.02
CA PHE A 61 3.75 -3.74 -0.69
C PHE A 61 2.58 -4.04 0.27
N LYS A 62 2.87 -4.51 1.48
CA LYS A 62 1.83 -4.83 2.46
C LYS A 62 1.00 -3.61 2.86
N ASP A 63 1.55 -2.41 2.73
CA ASP A 63 0.80 -1.18 2.98
C ASP A 63 -0.46 -1.09 2.12
N ARG A 64 -0.42 -1.60 0.90
CA ARG A 64 -1.58 -1.56 -0.01
C ARG A 64 -2.77 -2.35 0.54
N GLY A 65 -2.54 -3.59 0.95
CA GLY A 65 -3.61 -4.41 1.53
C GLY A 65 -4.01 -3.94 2.91
N MET A 66 -3.05 -3.53 3.73
CA MET A 66 -3.32 -3.15 5.12
C MET A 66 -4.07 -1.83 5.24
N THR A 67 -3.89 -0.87 4.32
CA THR A 67 -4.71 0.34 4.34
C THR A 67 -6.20 -0.01 4.24
N MET A 68 -6.56 -0.97 3.37
CA MET A 68 -7.93 -1.42 3.23
C MET A 68 -8.40 -2.21 4.46
N ALA A 69 -7.56 -3.12 4.96
CA ALA A 69 -7.91 -3.94 6.12
C ALA A 69 -8.16 -3.08 7.37
N VAL A 70 -7.27 -2.13 7.66
CA VAL A 70 -7.43 -1.23 8.81
C VAL A 70 -8.62 -0.30 8.63
N THR A 71 -8.84 0.23 7.43
CA THR A 71 -10.01 1.05 7.11
C THR A 71 -11.30 0.29 7.41
N LYS A 72 -11.40 -0.97 6.97
CA LYS A 72 -12.60 -1.78 7.23
C LYS A 72 -12.75 -2.16 8.70
N ALA A 73 -11.64 -2.40 9.39
CA ALA A 73 -11.68 -2.67 10.84
C ALA A 73 -12.22 -1.47 11.60
N VAL A 74 -11.75 -0.27 11.27
CA VAL A 74 -12.24 0.97 11.89
C VAL A 74 -13.73 1.18 11.57
N GLU A 75 -14.11 0.99 10.32
CA GLU A 75 -15.52 1.11 9.89
C GLU A 75 -16.43 0.16 10.65
N SER A 76 -15.95 -1.06 10.95
CA SER A 76 -16.68 -2.06 11.72
C SER A 76 -16.71 -1.80 13.23
N GLY A 77 -16.04 -0.77 13.70
CA GLY A 77 -15.97 -0.44 15.11
C GLY A 77 -14.98 -1.27 15.91
N SER A 78 -14.02 -1.91 15.25
CA SER A 78 -12.98 -2.70 15.94
C SER A 78 -12.13 -1.81 16.83
N LYS A 79 -11.88 -2.26 18.07
CA LYS A 79 -11.07 -1.53 19.05
C LYS A 79 -9.61 -1.99 19.06
N ALA A 80 -9.32 -3.12 18.44
CA ALA A 80 -7.99 -3.70 18.38
C ALA A 80 -7.83 -4.50 17.10
N ILE A 81 -6.60 -4.61 16.64
CA ILE A 81 -6.25 -5.40 15.47
C ILE A 81 -5.18 -6.39 15.88
N ILE A 82 -5.35 -7.65 15.48
CA ILE A 82 -4.38 -8.71 15.72
C ILE A 82 -3.84 -9.18 14.38
N CYS A 83 -2.53 -9.32 14.30
CA CYS A 83 -1.86 -9.75 13.08
C CYS A 83 -0.83 -10.83 13.39
N ALA A 84 -0.98 -12.01 12.79
CA ALA A 84 -0.03 -13.12 12.93
C ALA A 84 1.09 -12.97 11.92
N SER A 85 2.03 -12.09 12.20
CA SER A 85 3.16 -11.81 11.31
C SER A 85 4.36 -11.31 12.11
N THR A 86 5.55 -11.73 11.72
CA THR A 86 6.81 -11.23 12.31
C THR A 86 7.51 -10.22 11.41
N GLY A 87 6.88 -9.80 10.32
CA GLY A 87 7.53 -8.96 9.30
C GLY A 87 6.64 -7.85 8.76
N ASN A 88 6.59 -7.73 7.46
CA ASN A 88 6.01 -6.58 6.76
C ASN A 88 4.52 -6.36 7.03
N THR A 89 3.74 -7.43 7.17
CA THR A 89 2.31 -7.29 7.45
C THR A 89 2.09 -6.66 8.82
N SER A 90 2.82 -7.10 9.84
CA SER A 90 2.71 -6.52 11.18
C SER A 90 3.22 -5.08 11.22
N ALA A 91 4.28 -4.77 10.50
CA ALA A 91 4.79 -3.40 10.40
C ALA A 91 3.75 -2.45 9.79
N ALA A 92 3.12 -2.88 8.70
CA ALA A 92 2.07 -2.08 8.04
C ALA A 92 0.84 -1.93 8.95
N ALA A 93 0.40 -3.02 9.59
CA ALA A 93 -0.74 -2.98 10.51
C ALA A 93 -0.48 -2.02 11.68
N ALA A 94 0.70 -2.08 12.27
CA ALA A 94 1.08 -1.20 13.38
C ALA A 94 1.07 0.27 12.94
N ALA A 95 1.71 0.58 11.83
CA ALA A 95 1.80 1.96 11.35
C ALA A 95 0.41 2.55 11.04
N LEU A 96 -0.44 1.80 10.35
CA LEU A 96 -1.78 2.27 10.00
C LEU A 96 -2.71 2.36 11.21
N SER A 97 -2.55 1.48 12.19
CA SER A 97 -3.37 1.51 13.40
C SER A 97 -3.09 2.74 14.25
N LEU A 98 -1.87 3.29 14.21
CA LEU A 98 -1.51 4.46 14.99
C LEU A 98 -2.17 5.75 14.51
N ILE A 99 -2.67 5.80 13.28
CA ILE A 99 -3.21 7.03 12.69
C ILE A 99 -4.45 7.52 13.43
N HIS A 100 -5.26 6.63 13.97
CA HIS A 100 -6.54 6.99 14.57
C HIS A 100 -6.59 6.82 16.09
N ILE A 101 -5.50 6.52 16.70
CA ILE A 101 -5.40 6.43 18.16
C ILE A 101 -5.42 7.82 18.79
#